data_a98d1ef18c1c7117ec09f235f7506e13
#
_entry.id   a98d1ef18c1c7117ec09f235f7506e13
#
_cell.length_a   1.000
_cell.length_b   1.000
_cell.length_c   1.000
_cell.angle_alpha   90.00
_cell.angle_beta   90.00
_cell.angle_gamma   90.00
#
_symmetry.space_group_name_H-M   'P 1'
#
loop_
_entity.id
_entity.type
_entity.pdbx_description
1 polymer ?
#
loop_
_entity_poly.entity_id
_entity_poly.type
_entity_poly.pdbx_seq_one_letter_code
_entity_poly.pdbx_strand_id
1 'polypeptide(L)'
;MRETKFRQAAFVYLHVAILYEAAAYVMWRRGLLPATRLGPPQLWLVLGASVAALVVFGLLKWQKPWFARVVWVLHALRLPTLIKGAFLVTTGLPILPSFYLTGLVVVMINLWMLARAGWDL
;
A
#
# COMPACT_ATOMS: atom_id res chain seq x y z
N MET A 1 -6.09 -13.07 19.62
CA MET A 1 -5.03 -12.43 20.42
C MET A 1 -4.51 -11.20 19.72
N ARG A 2 -4.43 -10.12 20.45
CA ARG A 2 -4.06 -8.81 19.91
C ARG A 2 -2.67 -8.81 19.27
N GLU A 3 -1.69 -9.39 19.97
CA GLU A 3 -0.32 -9.45 19.50
C GLU A 3 -0.20 -10.19 18.17
N THR A 4 -0.91 -11.31 18.03
CA THR A 4 -0.92 -12.10 16.79
C THR A 4 -1.51 -11.29 15.64
N LYS A 5 -2.58 -10.55 15.86
CA LYS A 5 -3.22 -9.72 14.83
C LYS A 5 -2.28 -8.61 14.35
N PHE A 6 -1.58 -7.95 15.26
CA PHE A 6 -0.60 -6.93 14.89
C PHE A 6 0.58 -7.52 14.13
N ARG A 7 1.05 -8.69 14.53
CA ARG A 7 2.13 -9.37 13.83
C ARG A 7 1.72 -9.75 12.41
N GLN A 8 0.52 -10.29 12.25
CA GLN A 8 -0.01 -10.65 10.94
C GLN A 8 -0.20 -9.42 10.06
N ALA A 9 -0.73 -8.34 10.62
CA ALA A 9 -0.91 -7.10 9.90
C ALA A 9 0.44 -6.52 9.43
N ALA A 10 1.45 -6.54 10.28
CA ALA A 10 2.79 -6.07 9.94
C ALA A 10 3.41 -6.93 8.82
N PHE A 11 3.26 -8.23 8.91
CA PHE A 11 3.78 -9.16 7.90
C PHE A 11 3.14 -8.91 6.54
N VAL A 12 1.82 -8.81 6.49
CA VAL A 12 1.11 -8.55 5.24
C VAL A 12 1.47 -7.16 4.70
N TYR A 13 1.52 -6.17 5.58
CA TYR A 13 1.88 -4.81 5.18
C TYR A 13 3.28 -4.77 4.54
N LEU A 14 4.23 -5.44 5.14
CA LEU A 14 5.61 -5.49 4.62
C LEU A 14 5.63 -6.05 3.19
N HIS A 15 4.94 -7.17 2.96
CA HIS A 15 4.90 -7.78 1.64
C HIS A 15 4.19 -6.90 0.61
N VAL A 16 3.08 -6.29 1.00
CA VAL A 16 2.35 -5.37 0.13
C VAL A 16 3.21 -4.17 -0.23
N ALA A 17 3.93 -3.61 0.75
CA ALA A 17 4.81 -2.47 0.51
C ALA A 17 5.95 -2.82 -0.44
N ILE A 18 6.58 -3.98 -0.28
CA ILE A 18 7.65 -4.44 -1.17
C ILE A 18 7.12 -4.59 -2.60
N LEU A 19 5.98 -5.25 -2.77
CA LEU A 19 5.37 -5.44 -4.09
C LEU A 19 5.02 -4.10 -4.73
N TYR A 20 4.42 -3.19 -3.96
CA TYR A 20 4.04 -1.88 -4.45
C TYR A 20 5.27 -1.07 -4.90
N GLU A 21 6.31 -1.02 -4.06
CA GLU A 21 7.51 -0.27 -4.37
C GLU A 21 8.25 -0.85 -5.60
N ALA A 22 8.33 -2.17 -5.69
CA ALA A 22 8.95 -2.82 -6.83
C ALA A 22 8.17 -2.54 -8.11
N ALA A 23 6.86 -2.67 -8.08
CA ALA A 23 6.00 -2.40 -9.24
C ALA A 23 6.08 -0.94 -9.66
N ALA A 24 6.01 -0.01 -8.70
CA ALA A 24 6.10 1.42 -9.00
C ALA A 24 7.44 1.79 -9.62
N TYR A 25 8.54 1.23 -9.10
CA TYR A 25 9.87 1.49 -9.62
C TYR A 25 10.02 0.99 -11.06
N VAL A 26 9.58 -0.26 -11.32
CA VAL A 26 9.65 -0.84 -12.67
C VAL A 26 8.81 -0.03 -13.66
N MET A 27 7.58 0.32 -13.27
CA MET A 27 6.70 1.11 -14.13
C MET A 27 7.28 2.50 -14.41
N TRP A 28 7.88 3.10 -13.40
CA TRP A 28 8.51 4.41 -13.56
C TRP A 28 9.71 4.32 -14.53
N ARG A 29 10.55 3.30 -14.37
CA ARG A 29 11.70 3.08 -15.25
C ARG A 29 11.28 2.88 -16.70
N ARG A 30 10.11 2.32 -16.94
CA ARG A 30 9.57 2.09 -18.28
C ARG A 30 8.74 3.26 -18.81
N GLY A 31 8.69 4.38 -18.08
CA GLY A 31 7.93 5.56 -18.49
C GLY A 31 6.43 5.40 -18.44
N LEU A 32 5.91 4.45 -17.66
CA LEU A 32 4.46 4.19 -17.56
C LEU A 32 3.77 5.07 -16.54
N LEU A 33 4.53 5.72 -15.64
CA LEU A 33 3.97 6.65 -14.66
C LEU A 33 4.12 8.09 -15.15
N PRO A 34 3.17 8.98 -14.78
CA PRO A 34 3.24 10.39 -15.16
C PRO A 34 4.53 11.05 -14.64
N ALA A 35 5.08 11.95 -15.44
CA ALA A 35 6.30 12.68 -15.09
C ALA A 35 6.08 13.76 -14.03
N THR A 36 4.95 13.72 -13.32
CA THR A 36 4.59 14.70 -12.29
C THR A 36 5.29 14.47 -10.96
N ARG A 37 6.01 13.36 -10.81
CA ARG A 37 6.75 13.09 -9.59
C ARG A 37 7.99 13.97 -9.53
N LEU A 38 8.14 14.66 -8.41
CA LEU A 38 9.29 15.50 -8.15
C LEU A 38 10.48 14.63 -7.71
N GLY A 39 11.65 14.87 -8.31
CA GLY A 39 12.88 14.20 -7.92
C GLY A 39 13.12 12.85 -8.60
N PRO A 40 14.29 12.23 -8.36
CA PRO A 40 14.65 10.95 -8.96
C PRO A 40 13.85 9.79 -8.34
N PRO A 41 13.70 8.64 -9.08
CA PRO A 41 12.94 7.50 -8.58
C PRO A 41 13.54 6.88 -7.34
N GLN A 42 14.84 6.94 -7.19
CA GLN A 42 15.54 6.43 -6.02
C GLN A 42 15.07 7.15 -4.75
N LEU A 43 14.81 8.46 -4.84
CA LEU A 43 14.30 9.23 -3.72
C LEU A 43 12.93 8.71 -3.26
N TRP A 44 12.03 8.48 -4.21
CA TRP A 44 10.69 7.97 -3.89
C TRP A 44 10.72 6.55 -3.35
N LEU A 45 11.64 5.73 -3.87
CA LEU A 45 11.84 4.39 -3.37
C LEU A 45 12.33 4.41 -1.91
N VAL A 46 13.29 5.27 -1.60
CA VAL A 46 13.81 5.42 -0.23
C VAL A 46 12.73 5.93 0.72
N LEU A 47 11.97 6.95 0.29
CA LEU A 47 10.89 7.50 1.11
C LEU A 47 9.81 6.45 1.39
N GLY A 48 9.39 5.72 0.35
CA GLY A 48 8.41 4.65 0.50
C GLY A 48 8.88 3.54 1.42
N ALA A 49 10.13 3.12 1.26
CA ALA A 49 10.74 2.10 2.13
C ALA A 49 10.83 2.59 3.57
N SER A 50 11.18 3.87 3.79
CA SER A 50 11.26 4.45 5.13
C SER A 50 9.89 4.49 5.81
N VAL A 51 8.86 4.90 5.09
CA VAL A 51 7.48 4.91 5.61
C VAL A 51 7.02 3.50 5.94
N ALA A 52 7.29 2.53 5.04
CA ALA A 52 6.93 1.14 5.28
C ALA A 52 7.64 0.58 6.52
N ALA A 53 8.92 0.89 6.68
CA ALA A 53 9.68 0.46 7.86
C ALA A 53 9.09 1.04 9.15
N LEU A 54 8.73 2.32 9.14
CA LEU A 54 8.08 2.98 10.28
C LEU A 54 6.75 2.32 10.64
N VAL A 55 5.94 2.03 9.64
CA VAL A 55 4.63 1.39 9.87
C VAL A 55 4.80 0.00 10.43
N VAL A 56 5.69 -0.81 9.86
CA VAL A 56 5.97 -2.17 10.34
C VAL A 56 6.50 -2.14 11.76
N PHE A 57 7.45 -1.25 12.05
CA PHE A 57 8.01 -1.09 13.38
C PHE A 57 6.92 -0.70 14.38
N GLY A 58 6.08 0.28 14.03
CA GLY A 58 4.98 0.73 14.89
C GLY A 58 3.98 -0.39 15.18
N LEU A 59 3.63 -1.15 14.16
CA LEU A 59 2.70 -2.28 14.34
C LEU A 59 3.28 -3.37 15.23
N LEU A 60 4.58 -3.65 15.13
CA LEU A 60 5.22 -4.69 15.92
C LEU A 60 5.53 -4.27 17.34
N LYS A 61 5.98 -3.02 17.54
CA LYS A 61 6.46 -2.55 18.84
C LYS A 61 5.38 -1.89 19.68
N TRP A 62 4.62 -0.99 19.07
CA TRP A 62 3.64 -0.22 19.83
C TRP A 62 2.34 -0.99 20.06
N GLN A 63 1.91 -1.75 19.06
CA GLN A 63 0.69 -2.56 19.12
C GLN A 63 -0.53 -1.74 19.62
N LYS A 64 -0.61 -0.48 19.19
CA LYS A 64 -1.70 0.42 19.55
C LYS A 64 -2.81 0.38 18.50
N PRO A 65 -4.06 0.13 18.89
CA PRO A 65 -5.17 0.08 17.93
C PRO A 65 -5.32 1.36 17.11
N TRP A 66 -5.10 2.52 17.73
CA TRP A 66 -5.21 3.80 17.02
C TRP A 66 -4.22 3.90 15.87
N PHE A 67 -3.03 3.34 16.05
CA PHE A 67 -2.00 3.37 15.00
C PHE A 67 -2.43 2.54 13.79
N ALA A 68 -2.96 1.33 14.03
CA ALA A 68 -3.47 0.48 12.96
C ALA A 68 -4.65 1.14 12.24
N ARG A 69 -5.51 1.85 12.97
CA ARG A 69 -6.63 2.57 12.39
C ARG A 69 -6.17 3.72 11.49
N VAL A 70 -5.17 4.47 11.92
CA VAL A 70 -4.61 5.56 11.12
C VAL A 70 -4.01 5.01 9.82
N VAL A 71 -3.23 3.95 9.91
CA VAL A 71 -2.64 3.32 8.72
C VAL A 71 -3.74 2.80 7.80
N TRP A 72 -4.78 2.21 8.36
CA TRP A 72 -5.94 1.73 7.60
C TRP A 72 -6.59 2.86 6.79
N VAL A 73 -6.86 3.99 7.43
CA VAL A 73 -7.47 5.14 6.77
C VAL A 73 -6.59 5.66 5.64
N LEU A 74 -5.29 5.80 5.90
CA LEU A 74 -4.35 6.29 4.89
C LEU A 74 -4.32 5.40 3.64
N HIS A 75 -4.38 4.09 3.82
CA HIS A 75 -4.39 3.15 2.70
C HIS A 75 -5.76 3.03 2.05
N ALA A 76 -6.84 3.21 2.80
CA ALA A 76 -8.18 3.23 2.25
C ALA A 76 -8.36 4.37 1.23
N LEU A 77 -7.63 5.45 1.38
CA LEU A 77 -7.69 6.58 0.44
C LEU A 77 -7.17 6.22 -0.96
N ARG A 78 -6.47 5.10 -1.11
CA ARG A 78 -6.02 4.61 -2.40
C ARG A 78 -7.13 3.89 -3.19
N LEU A 79 -8.18 3.46 -2.52
CA LEU A 79 -9.25 2.68 -3.15
C LEU A 79 -9.91 3.40 -4.34
N PRO A 80 -10.25 4.70 -4.26
CA PRO A 80 -10.85 5.38 -5.41
C PRO A 80 -9.98 5.33 -6.67
N THR A 81 -8.67 5.53 -6.53
CA THR A 81 -7.74 5.48 -7.66
C THR A 81 -7.67 4.09 -8.28
N LEU A 82 -7.61 3.05 -7.44
CA LEU A 82 -7.56 1.67 -7.90
C LEU A 82 -8.87 1.25 -8.59
N ILE A 83 -10.00 1.66 -8.03
CA ILE A 83 -11.31 1.36 -8.61
C ILE A 83 -11.45 2.03 -9.98
N LYS A 84 -11.05 3.30 -10.08
CA LYS A 84 -11.09 4.01 -11.36
C LYS A 84 -10.21 3.33 -12.40
N GLY A 85 -9.00 2.94 -12.04
CA GLY A 85 -8.08 2.27 -12.95
C GLY A 85 -8.57 0.90 -13.38
N ALA A 86 -9.23 0.15 -12.48
CA ALA A 86 -9.69 -1.20 -12.77
C ALA A 86 -10.97 -1.24 -13.62
N PHE A 87 -11.91 -0.31 -13.37
CA PHE A 87 -13.24 -0.38 -13.95
C PHE A 87 -13.58 0.79 -14.87
N LEU A 88 -12.97 1.95 -14.67
CA LEU A 88 -13.23 3.15 -15.45
C LEU A 88 -11.96 3.51 -16.22
N VAL A 89 -11.82 3.00 -17.42
CA VAL A 89 -10.62 3.25 -18.25
C VAL A 89 -10.65 4.71 -18.70
N THR A 90 -10.16 5.60 -17.84
CA THR A 90 -10.18 7.05 -18.10
C THR A 90 -8.79 7.62 -18.37
N THR A 91 -7.73 6.83 -18.17
CA THR A 91 -6.37 7.30 -18.36
C THR A 91 -5.82 6.79 -19.67
N GLY A 92 -5.22 7.65 -20.48
CA GLY A 92 -4.52 7.24 -21.68
C GLY A 92 -3.21 6.50 -21.43
N LEU A 93 -2.98 6.04 -20.19
CA LEU A 93 -1.76 5.32 -19.83
C LEU A 93 -1.88 3.85 -20.27
N PRO A 94 -0.77 3.27 -20.80
CA PRO A 94 -0.78 1.88 -21.27
C PRO A 94 -0.70 0.86 -20.12
N ILE A 95 -1.41 1.13 -19.02
CA ILE A 95 -1.46 0.23 -17.87
C ILE A 95 -2.74 -0.59 -17.99
N LEU A 96 -2.58 -1.92 -17.97
CA LEU A 96 -3.71 -2.82 -18.08
C LEU A 96 -4.65 -2.71 -16.88
N PRO A 97 -5.97 -2.77 -17.09
CA PRO A 97 -6.92 -2.80 -15.97
C PRO A 97 -6.67 -3.93 -14.98
N SER A 98 -6.13 -5.06 -15.44
CA SER A 98 -5.77 -6.18 -14.57
C SER A 98 -4.72 -5.80 -13.51
N PHE A 99 -3.84 -4.87 -13.82
CA PHE A 99 -2.87 -4.37 -12.84
C PHE A 99 -3.57 -3.67 -11.68
N TYR A 100 -4.51 -2.78 -12.01
CA TYR A 100 -5.29 -2.07 -10.99
C TYR A 100 -6.17 -3.02 -10.20
N LEU A 101 -6.76 -4.02 -10.85
CA LEU A 101 -7.58 -5.02 -10.18
C LEU A 101 -6.75 -5.84 -9.20
N THR A 102 -5.56 -6.27 -9.60
CA THR A 102 -4.64 -6.99 -8.71
C THR A 102 -4.26 -6.11 -7.52
N GLY A 103 -3.94 -4.84 -7.77
CA GLY A 103 -3.64 -3.89 -6.71
C GLY A 103 -4.80 -3.71 -5.74
N LEU A 104 -6.03 -3.66 -6.26
CA LEU A 104 -7.23 -3.54 -5.44
C LEU A 104 -7.38 -4.75 -4.52
N VAL A 105 -7.22 -5.97 -5.03
CA VAL A 105 -7.30 -7.18 -4.21
C VAL A 105 -6.24 -7.18 -3.12
N VAL A 106 -4.99 -6.85 -3.48
CA VAL A 106 -3.88 -6.81 -2.52
C VAL A 106 -4.13 -5.77 -1.44
N VAL A 107 -4.61 -4.58 -1.80
CA VAL A 107 -4.93 -3.53 -0.83
C VAL A 107 -6.08 -3.95 0.08
N MET A 108 -7.09 -4.63 -0.46
CA MET A 108 -8.21 -5.11 0.36
C MET A 108 -7.75 -6.12 1.40
N ILE A 109 -6.84 -7.03 1.04
CA ILE A 109 -6.26 -7.98 1.99
C ILE A 109 -5.51 -7.23 3.08
N ASN A 110 -4.69 -6.24 2.70
CA ASN A 110 -3.95 -5.42 3.64
C ASN A 110 -4.89 -4.67 4.59
N LEU A 111 -5.94 -4.07 4.06
CA LEU A 111 -6.94 -3.35 4.86
C LEU A 111 -7.66 -4.28 5.83
N TRP A 112 -7.97 -5.50 5.41
CA TRP A 112 -8.60 -6.47 6.28
C TRP A 112 -7.70 -6.81 7.48
N MET A 113 -6.42 -7.05 7.23
CA MET A 113 -5.47 -7.37 8.29
C MET A 113 -5.27 -6.19 9.25
N LEU A 114 -5.21 -4.97 8.72
CA LEU A 114 -5.13 -3.77 9.55
C LEU A 114 -6.40 -3.55 10.36
N ALA A 115 -7.56 -3.83 9.78
CA ALA A 115 -8.83 -3.70 10.49
C ALA A 115 -8.93 -4.70 11.64
N ARG A 116 -8.46 -5.93 11.43
CA ARG A 116 -8.43 -6.92 12.51
C ARG A 116 -7.60 -6.45 13.69
N ALA A 117 -6.47 -5.81 13.42
CA ALA A 117 -5.60 -5.27 14.48
C ALA A 117 -6.21 -4.02 15.11
N GLY A 118 -6.78 -3.11 14.32
CA GLY A 118 -7.27 -1.81 14.79
C GLY A 118 -8.61 -1.87 15.51
N TRP A 119 -9.51 -2.74 15.08
CA TRP A 119 -10.87 -2.85 15.64
C TRP A 119 -11.14 -4.21 16.27
N ASP A 120 -10.12 -5.03 16.43
CA ASP A 120 -10.20 -6.33 17.11
C ASP A 120 -11.26 -7.26 16.50
N LEU A 121 -11.17 -7.41 15.18
CA LEU A 121 -12.11 -8.26 14.42
C LEU A 121 -11.70 -9.74 14.37
#